data_3868f3164e6991077992fce3ebe212b3
#
_entry.id   3868f3164e6991077992fce3ebe212b3
#
_cell.length_a   1.000
_cell.length_b   1.000
_cell.length_c   1.000
_cell.angle_alpha   90.00
_cell.angle_beta   90.00
_cell.angle_gamma   90.00
#
_symmetry.space_group_name_H-M   'P 1'
#
loop_
_entity.id
_entity.type
_entity.pdbx_description
1 polymer ?
#
loop_
_entity_poly.entity_id
_entity_poly.type
_entity_poly.pdbx_seq_one_letter_code
_entity_poly.pdbx_strand_id
1 'polypeptide(L)'
;MHFVIHAVDRPDALNTRAKFYRDHRIHLDQADRHRVKVVTAGTLVAEDGETPVGSLFILEADNRAAIDAFTNSDPYHVNTVWQNVDVHYYNKKR
;
A
#
# COMPACT_ATOMS: atom_id res chain seq x y z
N MET A 1 -8.07 -11.04 -10.52
CA MET A 1 -7.09 -11.66 -9.60
C MET A 1 -6.88 -10.75 -8.41
N HIS A 2 -6.71 -11.33 -7.27
CA HIS A 2 -6.42 -10.58 -6.04
C HIS A 2 -4.96 -10.69 -5.65
N PHE A 3 -4.47 -9.65 -5.00
CA PHE A 3 -3.09 -9.55 -4.54
C PHE A 3 -3.06 -8.91 -3.17
N VAL A 4 -2.15 -9.35 -2.32
CA VAL A 4 -1.86 -8.70 -1.05
C VAL A 4 -0.56 -7.92 -1.19
N ILE A 5 -0.59 -6.67 -0.77
CA ILE A 5 0.60 -5.85 -0.63
C ILE A 5 0.86 -5.69 0.87
N HIS A 6 2.00 -6.16 1.30
CA HIS A 6 2.46 -6.02 2.68
C HIS A 6 3.71 -5.17 2.69
N ALA A 7 3.60 -3.96 3.21
CA ALA A 7 4.69 -2.99 3.24
C ALA A 7 5.07 -2.68 4.68
N VAL A 8 6.36 -2.71 4.96
CA VAL A 8 6.90 -2.40 6.27
C VAL A 8 7.66 -1.08 6.18
N ASP A 9 7.35 -0.16 7.09
CA ASP A 9 7.97 1.16 7.11
C ASP A 9 9.45 1.05 7.50
N ARG A 10 10.27 1.97 6.95
CA ARG A 10 11.63 2.14 7.45
C ARG A 10 11.61 2.73 8.85
N PRO A 11 12.68 2.56 9.63
CA PRO A 11 12.82 3.28 10.91
C PRO A 11 12.67 4.79 10.69
N ASP A 12 12.06 5.48 11.64
CA ASP A 12 11.89 6.93 11.62
C ASP A 12 11.04 7.47 10.46
N ALA A 13 10.10 6.67 9.96
CA ALA A 13 9.25 7.05 8.84
C ALA A 13 8.04 7.93 9.21
N LEU A 14 7.77 8.13 10.50
CA LEU A 14 6.52 8.78 10.92
C LEU A 14 6.31 10.16 10.32
N ASN A 15 7.33 11.01 10.33
CA ASN A 15 7.23 12.36 9.78
C ASN A 15 7.04 12.34 8.27
N THR A 16 7.74 11.44 7.58
CA THR A 16 7.62 11.29 6.13
C THR A 16 6.23 10.77 5.77
N ARG A 17 5.75 9.78 6.52
CA ARG A 17 4.40 9.24 6.33
C ARG A 17 3.34 10.33 6.49
N ALA A 18 3.44 11.15 7.53
CA ALA A 18 2.52 12.25 7.77
C ALA A 18 2.56 13.28 6.64
N LYS A 19 3.76 13.59 6.14
CA LYS A 19 3.95 14.56 5.07
C LYS A 19 3.26 14.11 3.76
N PHE A 20 3.32 12.83 3.43
CA PHE A 20 2.78 12.30 2.17
C PHE A 20 1.44 11.57 2.33
N TYR A 21 0.81 11.64 3.49
CA TYR A 21 -0.45 10.96 3.76
C TYR A 21 -1.56 11.35 2.77
N ARG A 22 -1.72 12.65 2.54
CA ARG A 22 -2.75 13.15 1.62
C ARG A 22 -2.50 12.65 0.19
N ASP A 23 -1.27 12.73 -0.27
CA ASP A 23 -0.91 12.29 -1.63
C ASP A 23 -1.12 10.79 -1.79
N HIS A 24 -0.78 10.01 -0.77
CA HIS A 24 -1.04 8.57 -0.72
C HIS A 24 -2.54 8.27 -0.82
N ARG A 25 -3.38 9.00 -0.08
CA ARG A 25 -4.84 8.83 -0.12
C ARG A 25 -5.39 9.14 -1.51
N ILE A 26 -4.92 10.19 -2.14
CA ILE A 26 -5.31 10.55 -3.50
C ILE A 26 -4.92 9.43 -4.47
N HIS A 27 -3.72 8.88 -4.32
CA HIS A 27 -3.26 7.77 -5.15
C HIS A 27 -4.17 6.55 -5.03
N LEU A 28 -4.57 6.18 -3.82
CA LEU A 28 -5.52 5.07 -3.60
C LEU A 28 -6.87 5.36 -4.26
N ASP A 29 -7.37 6.59 -4.15
CA ASP A 29 -8.65 6.99 -4.74
C ASP A 29 -8.60 6.95 -6.28
N GLN A 30 -7.42 7.02 -6.88
CA GLN A 30 -7.20 7.01 -8.32
C GLN A 30 -6.67 5.66 -8.83
N ALA A 31 -6.85 4.59 -8.07
CA ALA A 31 -6.37 3.27 -8.44
C ALA A 31 -6.90 2.78 -9.80
N ASP A 32 -8.10 3.18 -10.18
CA ASP A 32 -8.70 2.83 -11.46
C ASP A 32 -7.88 3.31 -12.67
N ARG A 33 -7.11 4.37 -12.52
CA ARG A 33 -6.18 4.85 -13.56
C ARG A 33 -5.09 3.84 -13.87
N HIS A 34 -4.80 2.95 -12.93
CA HIS A 34 -3.84 1.86 -13.08
C HIS A 34 -4.53 0.51 -13.35
N ARG A 35 -5.86 0.53 -13.57
CA ARG A 35 -6.67 -0.69 -13.73
C ARG A 35 -6.62 -1.57 -12.49
N VAL A 36 -6.55 -0.95 -11.33
CA VAL A 36 -6.52 -1.61 -10.03
C VAL A 36 -7.74 -1.18 -9.23
N LYS A 37 -8.33 -2.15 -8.54
CA LYS A 37 -9.41 -1.90 -7.58
C LYS A 37 -8.87 -2.15 -6.17
N VAL A 38 -9.04 -1.17 -5.29
CA VAL A 38 -8.70 -1.34 -3.88
C VAL A 38 -9.88 -2.04 -3.20
N VAL A 39 -9.66 -3.28 -2.77
CA VAL A 39 -10.67 -4.05 -2.03
C VAL A 39 -10.66 -3.61 -0.57
N THR A 40 -9.48 -3.52 0.02
CA THR A 40 -9.29 -2.94 1.35
C THR A 40 -7.89 -2.35 1.44
N ALA A 41 -7.75 -1.33 2.25
CA ALA A 41 -6.46 -0.67 2.49
C ALA A 41 -6.42 -0.24 3.95
N GLY A 42 -5.28 -0.44 4.58
CA GLY A 42 -5.13 -0.10 5.98
C GLY A 42 -3.69 0.11 6.39
N THR A 43 -3.54 0.69 7.56
CA THR A 43 -2.26 0.93 8.20
C THR A 43 -1.98 -0.20 9.18
N LEU A 44 -0.79 -0.78 9.08
CA LEU A 44 -0.31 -1.68 10.13
C LEU A 44 0.16 -0.84 11.29
N VAL A 45 -0.23 -1.22 12.50
CA VAL A 45 0.10 -0.47 13.70
C VAL A 45 0.86 -1.33 14.70
N ALA A 46 1.59 -0.68 15.58
CA ALA A 46 2.30 -1.34 16.68
C ALA A 46 1.30 -1.88 17.73
N GLU A 47 1.81 -2.49 18.79
CA GLU A 47 0.97 -3.05 19.85
C GLU A 47 0.07 -2.01 20.54
N ASP A 48 0.46 -0.73 20.48
CA ASP A 48 -0.36 0.36 21.03
C ASP A 48 -1.66 0.60 20.25
N GLY A 49 -1.81 -0.04 19.08
CA GLY A 49 -2.98 0.11 18.23
C GLY A 49 -3.05 1.43 17.47
N GLU A 50 -2.02 2.25 17.52
CA GLU A 50 -2.04 3.60 16.95
C GLU A 50 -0.83 3.93 16.08
N THR A 51 0.38 3.59 16.51
CA THR A 51 1.61 3.99 15.83
C THR A 51 1.77 3.25 14.51
N PRO A 52 1.78 3.94 13.37
CA PRO A 52 1.98 3.30 12.06
C PRO A 52 3.34 2.63 11.95
N VAL A 53 3.35 1.39 11.48
CA VAL A 53 4.58 0.63 11.22
C VAL A 53 4.60 0.02 9.81
N GLY A 54 3.54 0.22 9.04
CA GLY A 54 3.45 -0.33 7.70
C GLY A 54 2.08 -0.11 7.06
N SER A 55 1.86 -0.76 5.95
CA SER A 55 0.60 -0.70 5.21
C SER A 55 0.25 -2.09 4.68
N LEU A 56 -1.04 -2.36 4.58
CA LEU A 56 -1.51 -3.59 3.94
C LEU A 56 -2.66 -3.26 3.03
N PHE A 57 -2.58 -3.74 1.81
CA PHE A 57 -3.65 -3.60 0.83
C PHE A 57 -4.06 -4.97 0.31
N ILE A 58 -5.35 -5.14 0.03
CA ILE A 58 -5.84 -6.19 -0.83
C ILE A 58 -6.36 -5.50 -2.07
N LEU A 59 -5.76 -5.85 -3.22
CA LEU A 59 -6.02 -5.22 -4.50
C LEU A 59 -6.52 -6.25 -5.50
N GLU A 60 -7.34 -5.81 -6.45
CA GLU A 60 -7.79 -6.63 -7.57
C GLU A 60 -7.31 -6.02 -8.87
N ALA A 61 -6.75 -6.85 -9.75
CA ALA A 61 -6.31 -6.45 -11.08
C ALA A 61 -6.25 -7.67 -12.00
N ASP A 62 -6.16 -7.43 -13.29
CA ASP A 62 -6.05 -8.52 -14.28
C ASP A 62 -4.69 -9.22 -14.25
N ASN A 63 -3.64 -8.50 -13.84
CA ASN A 63 -2.29 -9.04 -13.85
C ASN A 63 -1.39 -8.37 -12.81
N ARG A 64 -0.25 -9.00 -12.56
CA ARG A 64 0.75 -8.52 -11.61
C ARG A 64 1.38 -7.19 -12.03
N ALA A 65 1.54 -6.96 -13.34
CA ALA A 65 2.17 -5.74 -13.84
C ALA A 65 1.39 -4.49 -13.43
N ALA A 66 0.06 -4.55 -13.46
CA ALA A 66 -0.78 -3.44 -13.02
C ALA A 66 -0.58 -3.16 -11.52
N ILE A 67 -0.45 -4.20 -10.72
CA ILE A 67 -0.19 -4.10 -9.28
C ILE A 67 1.16 -3.44 -9.02
N ASP A 68 2.20 -3.89 -9.72
CA ASP A 68 3.54 -3.33 -9.56
C ASP A 68 3.58 -1.85 -9.95
N ALA A 69 2.95 -1.48 -11.05
CA ALA A 69 2.88 -0.08 -11.50
C ALA A 69 2.16 0.79 -10.48
N PHE A 70 1.05 0.32 -9.95
CA PHE A 70 0.28 1.04 -8.93
C PHE A 70 1.09 1.21 -7.63
N THR A 71 1.70 0.12 -7.16
CA THR A 71 2.46 0.11 -5.90
C THR A 71 3.71 0.98 -6.00
N ASN A 72 4.44 0.88 -7.12
CA ASN A 72 5.68 1.61 -7.32
C ASN A 72 5.47 3.13 -7.48
N SER A 73 4.29 3.55 -7.88
CA SER A 73 3.95 4.97 -8.00
C SER A 73 3.27 5.56 -6.76
N ASP A 74 3.01 4.75 -5.75
CA ASP A 74 2.48 5.27 -4.48
C ASP A 74 3.49 6.24 -3.85
N PRO A 75 3.06 7.45 -3.43
CA PRO A 75 3.94 8.40 -2.74
C PRO A 75 4.69 7.81 -1.55
N TYR A 76 4.11 6.82 -0.87
CA TYR A 76 4.81 6.13 0.22
C TYR A 76 5.98 5.29 -0.27
N HIS A 77 5.88 4.73 -1.47
CA HIS A 77 7.00 4.03 -2.09
C HIS A 77 8.05 5.01 -2.60
N VAL A 78 7.60 6.00 -3.37
CA VAL A 78 8.48 6.99 -4.01
C VAL A 78 9.31 7.77 -2.98
N ASN A 79 8.72 8.07 -1.84
CA ASN A 79 9.36 8.87 -0.79
C ASN A 79 9.95 8.02 0.34
N THR A 80 10.12 6.75 0.10
CA THR A 80 10.82 5.81 0.98
C THR A 80 10.23 5.74 2.40
N VAL A 81 8.90 5.81 2.52
CA VAL A 81 8.24 5.49 3.78
C VAL A 81 8.40 3.99 4.04
N TRP A 82 8.23 3.18 3.00
CA TRP A 82 8.35 1.72 3.10
C TRP A 82 9.80 1.30 2.89
N GLN A 83 10.28 0.42 3.78
CA GLN A 83 11.58 -0.23 3.66
C GLN A 83 11.47 -1.48 2.78
N ASN A 84 10.45 -2.29 3.02
CA ASN A 84 10.18 -3.53 2.30
C ASN A 84 8.76 -3.56 1.81
N VAL A 85 8.56 -4.05 0.59
CA VAL A 85 7.24 -4.26 0.01
C VAL A 85 7.17 -5.68 -0.54
N ASP A 86 6.28 -6.49 0.01
CA ASP A 86 6.03 -7.85 -0.46
C ASP A 86 4.69 -7.90 -1.17
N VAL A 87 4.67 -8.51 -2.34
CA VAL A 87 3.46 -8.71 -3.14
C VAL A 87 3.19 -10.20 -3.25
N HIS A 88 1.97 -10.59 -2.88
CA HIS A 88 1.54 -11.98 -2.94
C HIS A 88 0.31 -12.14 -3.80
N TYR A 89 0.26 -13.21 -4.59
CA TYR A 89 -0.99 -13.66 -5.18
C TYR A 89 -1.91 -14.12 -4.05
N TYR A 90 -3.19 -13.77 -4.15
CA TYR A 90 -4.13 -14.02 -3.06
C TYR A 90 -5.41 -14.63 -3.60
N ASN A 91 -5.83 -15.73 -3.00
CA ASN A 91 -7.10 -16.37 -3.33
C ASN A 91 -8.14 -15.94 -2.30
N LYS A 92 -8.88 -14.89 -2.63
CA LYS A 92 -9.88 -14.33 -1.74
C LYS A 92 -11.05 -15.29 -1.60
N LYS A 93 -11.33 -15.72 -0.37
CA LYS A 93 -12.41 -16.67 -0.08
C LYS A 93 -13.69 -16.00 0.41
N ARG A 94 -13.58 -14.77 0.91
CA ARG A 94 -14.74 -14.04 1.46
C ARG A 94 -14.70 -12.57 1.14
#